data_3b3d6a9e15671bc5ac69decc6fff1608
#
_entry.id   3b3d6a9e15671bc5ac69decc6fff1608
#
_cell.length_a   1.000
_cell.length_b   1.000
_cell.length_c   1.000
_cell.angle_alpha   90.00
_cell.angle_beta   90.00
_cell.angle_gamma   90.00
#
_symmetry.space_group_name_H-M   'P 1'
#
loop_
_entity.id
_entity.type
_entity.pdbx_description
1 polymer ?
#
loop_
_entity_poly.entity_id
_entity_poly.type
_entity_poly.pdbx_seq_one_letter_code
_entity_poly.pdbx_strand_id
1 'polypeptide(L)'
;MTVKYKWVAERLELMIEKNIQNGIHKLPSEQALCTKYHVSRQTIRMALGLLEEKGFIVRKQGSGSFLTGHSSRPQGNVIGILISSDQEYIYPGVIHDIQNTLSEHGFTGQVFTTGNSISREREILLQLLKNPLRGIIAEGCKSALPNPNLDLYRRLVKKGCQIVFLYNYYPALTGCLFIKDDNYSGSALLVRHLAAQGHTAIGGIFKSDDMQGIERYQGFTETLRDLELPVSDHSICWYGSRDLDRLLHGKDTQFLKEMVAESLSSCTAVVCYNDIIAYYLVDELQSAGYRLPEDMAVAAFDHTYFSSSNILAVTTLSHDPHEMGTKAGEAVIKKLSGLPVSSQETRWKLNLKESTQTDR
;
A
#
# COMPACT_ATOMS: atom_id res chain seq x y z
N MET A 1 -29.06 -14.79 12.52
CA MET A 1 -28.71 -15.45 13.83
C MET A 1 -27.64 -16.48 13.56
N THR A 2 -26.45 -16.30 14.11
CA THR A 2 -25.38 -17.32 14.03
C THR A 2 -25.82 -18.53 14.84
N VAL A 3 -25.82 -19.71 14.23
CA VAL A 3 -26.23 -20.93 14.91
C VAL A 3 -25.25 -21.20 16.05
N LYS A 4 -25.72 -21.40 17.29
CA LYS A 4 -24.91 -21.48 18.52
C LYS A 4 -23.67 -22.41 18.41
N TYR A 5 -23.79 -23.55 17.70
CA TYR A 5 -22.67 -24.49 17.58
C TYR A 5 -21.54 -23.94 16.67
N LYS A 6 -21.84 -23.12 15.65
CA LYS A 6 -20.84 -22.47 14.80
C LYS A 6 -20.03 -21.45 15.60
N TRP A 7 -20.70 -20.65 16.42
CA TRP A 7 -20.04 -19.74 17.35
C TRP A 7 -19.12 -20.45 18.33
N VAL A 8 -19.57 -21.60 18.90
CA VAL A 8 -18.73 -22.43 19.77
C VAL A 8 -17.54 -22.98 19.01
N ALA A 9 -17.72 -23.49 17.79
CA ALA A 9 -16.63 -24.00 16.96
C ALA A 9 -15.55 -22.94 16.71
N GLU A 10 -15.93 -21.71 16.35
CA GLU A 10 -15.00 -20.58 16.18
C GLU A 10 -14.19 -20.29 17.46
N ARG A 11 -14.83 -20.34 18.62
CA ARG A 11 -14.15 -20.16 19.92
C ARG A 11 -13.20 -21.31 20.27
N LEU A 12 -13.58 -22.53 19.89
CA LEU A 12 -12.72 -23.69 20.05
C LEU A 12 -11.54 -23.68 19.08
N GLU A 13 -11.69 -23.20 17.85
CA GLU A 13 -10.57 -22.99 16.91
C GLU A 13 -9.50 -22.09 17.54
N LEU A 14 -9.89 -20.94 18.11
CA LEU A 14 -8.96 -20.05 18.83
C LEU A 14 -8.28 -20.72 20.03
N MET A 15 -9.03 -21.56 20.76
CA MET A 15 -8.46 -22.33 21.88
C MET A 15 -7.46 -23.37 21.39
N ILE A 16 -7.76 -24.06 20.29
CA ILE A 16 -6.89 -25.05 19.67
C ILE A 16 -5.56 -24.42 19.27
N GLU A 17 -5.61 -23.25 18.62
CA GLU A 17 -4.41 -22.52 18.21
C GLU A 17 -3.51 -22.17 19.40
N LYS A 18 -4.10 -21.63 20.49
CA LYS A 18 -3.37 -21.32 21.71
C LYS A 18 -2.80 -22.58 22.37
N ASN A 19 -3.55 -23.67 22.36
CA ASN A 19 -3.11 -24.94 22.93
C ASN A 19 -1.94 -25.55 22.15
N ILE A 20 -1.97 -25.50 20.80
CA ILE A 20 -0.86 -25.97 19.96
C ILE A 20 0.42 -25.18 20.29
N GLN A 21 0.34 -23.83 20.41
CA GLN A 21 1.47 -22.99 20.78
C GLN A 21 2.07 -23.34 22.15
N ASN A 22 1.23 -23.78 23.08
CA ASN A 22 1.63 -24.13 24.44
C ASN A 22 1.97 -25.65 24.61
N GLY A 23 2.04 -26.40 23.51
CA GLY A 23 2.33 -27.85 23.56
C GLY A 23 1.19 -28.70 24.16
N ILE A 24 -0.01 -28.18 24.22
CA ILE A 24 -1.19 -28.93 24.73
C ILE A 24 -1.84 -29.66 23.55
N HIS A 25 -1.93 -30.98 23.64
CA HIS A 25 -2.40 -31.83 22.54
C HIS A 25 -3.83 -32.35 22.71
N LYS A 26 -4.56 -31.92 23.75
CA LYS A 26 -5.90 -32.41 24.08
C LYS A 26 -6.84 -31.27 24.45
N LEU A 27 -8.09 -31.32 23.96
CA LEU A 27 -9.15 -30.42 24.42
C LEU A 27 -9.70 -30.78 25.79
N PRO A 28 -10.28 -29.81 26.52
CA PRO A 28 -11.07 -30.10 27.70
C PRO A 28 -12.23 -31.05 27.41
N SER A 29 -12.73 -31.76 28.43
CA SER A 29 -13.86 -32.66 28.26
C SER A 29 -15.13 -31.95 27.76
N GLU A 30 -16.03 -32.69 27.08
CA GLU A 30 -17.33 -32.14 26.65
C GLU A 30 -18.06 -31.44 27.80
N GLN A 31 -18.01 -32.02 29.02
CA GLN A 31 -18.64 -31.45 30.22
C GLN A 31 -18.01 -30.10 30.59
N ALA A 32 -16.67 -30.01 30.59
CA ALA A 32 -15.96 -28.79 30.91
C ALA A 32 -16.25 -27.68 29.83
N LEU A 33 -16.38 -28.08 28.56
CA LEU A 33 -16.74 -27.15 27.49
C LEU A 33 -18.19 -26.68 27.61
N CYS A 34 -19.13 -27.54 28.00
CA CYS A 34 -20.53 -27.16 28.32
C CYS A 34 -20.56 -26.07 29.39
N THR A 35 -19.83 -26.30 30.48
CA THR A 35 -19.76 -25.34 31.61
C THR A 35 -19.11 -24.03 31.15
N LYS A 36 -18.02 -24.10 30.42
CA LYS A 36 -17.26 -22.90 29.95
C LYS A 36 -18.05 -22.01 29.02
N TYR A 37 -18.82 -22.61 28.10
CA TYR A 37 -19.55 -21.86 27.04
C TYR A 37 -21.04 -21.70 27.34
N HIS A 38 -21.53 -22.24 28.44
CA HIS A 38 -22.95 -22.23 28.84
C HIS A 38 -23.89 -22.74 27.76
N VAL A 39 -23.55 -23.88 27.15
CA VAL A 39 -24.33 -24.50 26.08
C VAL A 39 -24.58 -25.98 26.33
N SER A 40 -25.58 -26.56 25.64
CA SER A 40 -25.92 -27.96 25.77
C SER A 40 -24.81 -28.89 25.24
N ARG A 41 -24.80 -30.14 25.75
CA ARG A 41 -23.90 -31.20 25.25
C ARG A 41 -24.02 -31.42 23.75
N GLN A 42 -25.25 -31.34 23.20
CA GLN A 42 -25.51 -31.49 21.80
C GLN A 42 -24.85 -30.37 20.98
N THR A 43 -24.89 -29.12 21.45
CA THR A 43 -24.23 -27.97 20.84
C THR A 43 -22.70 -28.15 20.79
N ILE A 44 -22.10 -28.65 21.90
CA ILE A 44 -20.67 -28.96 21.93
C ILE A 44 -20.34 -30.09 20.96
N ARG A 45 -21.11 -31.18 20.90
CA ARG A 45 -20.88 -32.29 19.98
C ARG A 45 -20.97 -31.87 18.50
N MET A 46 -21.90 -31.01 18.17
CA MET A 46 -22.00 -30.44 16.82
C MET A 46 -20.79 -29.55 16.47
N ALA A 47 -20.33 -28.73 17.44
CA ALA A 47 -19.13 -27.91 17.25
C ALA A 47 -17.87 -28.78 17.09
N LEU A 48 -17.71 -29.81 17.95
CA LEU A 48 -16.59 -30.76 17.83
C LEU A 48 -16.65 -31.58 16.52
N GLY A 49 -17.84 -31.96 16.05
CA GLY A 49 -18.03 -32.62 14.77
C GLY A 49 -17.56 -31.74 13.60
N LEU A 50 -17.90 -30.46 13.62
CA LEU A 50 -17.42 -29.50 12.62
C LEU A 50 -15.90 -29.33 12.65
N LEU A 51 -15.29 -29.34 13.84
CA LEU A 51 -13.82 -29.26 14.00
C LEU A 51 -13.12 -30.53 13.55
N GLU A 52 -13.73 -31.69 13.75
CA GLU A 52 -13.22 -32.98 13.25
C GLU A 52 -13.31 -33.07 11.72
N GLU A 53 -14.44 -32.64 11.13
CA GLU A 53 -14.63 -32.54 9.69
C GLU A 53 -13.59 -31.60 9.04
N LYS A 54 -13.26 -30.50 9.72
CA LYS A 54 -12.21 -29.56 9.31
C LYS A 54 -10.78 -30.06 9.60
N GLY A 55 -10.62 -31.21 10.24
CA GLY A 55 -9.31 -31.81 10.53
C GLY A 55 -8.56 -31.22 11.72
N PHE A 56 -9.16 -30.36 12.55
CA PHE A 56 -8.50 -29.77 13.74
C PHE A 56 -8.32 -30.74 14.88
N ILE A 57 -9.22 -31.69 15.00
CA ILE A 57 -9.22 -32.68 16.07
C ILE A 57 -9.51 -34.07 15.54
N VAL A 58 -9.09 -35.08 16.32
CA VAL A 58 -9.52 -36.47 16.19
C VAL A 58 -10.18 -36.87 17.51
N ARG A 59 -11.40 -37.41 17.43
CA ARG A 59 -12.11 -37.93 18.60
C ARG A 59 -11.80 -39.40 18.80
N LYS A 60 -11.29 -39.75 19.98
CA LYS A 60 -11.08 -41.15 20.39
C LYS A 60 -12.13 -41.53 21.44
N GLN A 61 -12.93 -42.54 21.12
CA GLN A 61 -14.01 -42.99 22.00
C GLN A 61 -13.48 -43.29 23.39
N GLY A 62 -14.12 -42.74 24.43
CA GLY A 62 -13.69 -42.89 25.81
C GLY A 62 -12.46 -42.06 26.24
N SER A 63 -11.67 -41.56 25.29
CA SER A 63 -10.41 -40.84 25.56
C SER A 63 -10.50 -39.33 25.39
N GLY A 64 -11.47 -38.84 24.60
CA GLY A 64 -11.71 -37.41 24.35
C GLY A 64 -11.23 -36.92 22.96
N SER A 65 -11.11 -35.60 22.81
CA SER A 65 -10.73 -34.96 21.54
C SER A 65 -9.26 -34.52 21.59
N PHE A 66 -8.48 -35.01 20.65
CA PHE A 66 -7.05 -34.72 20.53
C PHE A 66 -6.80 -33.78 19.35
N LEU A 67 -5.85 -32.87 19.53
CA LEU A 67 -5.46 -31.94 18.49
C LEU A 67 -4.61 -32.67 17.45
N THR A 68 -4.88 -32.43 16.18
CA THR A 68 -4.12 -33.01 15.06
C THR A 68 -2.84 -32.24 14.74
N GLY A 69 -2.65 -31.07 15.37
CA GLY A 69 -1.64 -30.10 14.96
C GLY A 69 -2.09 -29.25 13.76
N HIS A 70 -3.28 -29.53 13.20
CA HIS A 70 -3.85 -28.68 12.15
C HIS A 70 -4.23 -27.33 12.73
N SER A 71 -3.69 -26.27 12.15
CA SER A 71 -4.00 -24.88 12.51
C SER A 71 -4.81 -24.26 11.39
N SER A 72 -5.83 -23.48 11.74
CA SER A 72 -6.52 -22.62 10.75
C SER A 72 -5.65 -21.49 10.28
N ARG A 73 -4.56 -21.22 11.01
CA ARG A 73 -3.60 -20.19 10.60
C ARG A 73 -2.80 -20.67 9.39
N PRO A 74 -2.53 -19.76 8.47
CA PRO A 74 -1.68 -20.04 7.33
C PRO A 74 -0.33 -20.58 7.79
N GLN A 75 0.10 -21.70 7.21
CA GLN A 75 1.41 -22.31 7.46
C GLN A 75 2.32 -22.10 6.24
N GLY A 76 3.61 -22.33 6.43
CA GLY A 76 4.61 -22.13 5.38
C GLY A 76 5.35 -20.80 5.50
N ASN A 77 6.34 -20.63 4.63
CA ASN A 77 7.27 -19.49 4.67
C ASN A 77 7.04 -18.50 3.52
N VAL A 78 5.86 -18.52 2.89
CA VAL A 78 5.55 -17.63 1.78
C VAL A 78 4.78 -16.41 2.27
N ILE A 79 5.28 -15.23 1.88
CA ILE A 79 4.63 -13.93 2.08
C ILE A 79 4.21 -13.39 0.71
N GLY A 80 2.96 -12.97 0.59
CA GLY A 80 2.46 -12.35 -0.63
C GLY A 80 2.93 -10.89 -0.74
N ILE A 81 3.33 -10.48 -1.93
CA ILE A 81 3.65 -9.09 -2.27
C ILE A 81 2.67 -8.68 -3.35
N LEU A 82 1.62 -7.94 -2.97
CA LEU A 82 0.61 -7.41 -3.89
C LEU A 82 1.02 -6.00 -4.26
N ILE A 83 1.26 -5.75 -5.55
CA ILE A 83 1.79 -4.49 -6.03
C ILE A 83 1.20 -4.16 -7.42
N SER A 84 1.19 -2.88 -7.80
CA SER A 84 0.59 -2.47 -9.07
C SER A 84 1.40 -2.91 -10.28
N SER A 85 2.74 -2.87 -10.23
CA SER A 85 3.64 -3.35 -11.28
C SER A 85 4.81 -4.12 -10.67
N ASP A 86 5.41 -5.05 -11.40
CA ASP A 86 6.63 -5.77 -10.99
C ASP A 86 7.83 -5.49 -11.92
N GLN A 87 7.62 -4.75 -13.01
CA GLN A 87 8.64 -4.55 -14.04
C GLN A 87 9.04 -3.10 -14.26
N GLU A 88 8.23 -2.16 -13.81
CA GLU A 88 8.38 -0.75 -14.15
C GLU A 88 8.65 0.13 -12.94
N TYR A 89 9.30 1.27 -13.16
CA TYR A 89 9.43 2.37 -12.24
C TYR A 89 10.20 2.03 -10.96
N ILE A 90 9.65 2.34 -9.78
CA ILE A 90 10.27 2.07 -8.47
C ILE A 90 10.12 0.61 -8.01
N TYR A 91 9.17 -0.11 -8.61
CA TYR A 91 8.73 -1.41 -8.11
C TYR A 91 9.80 -2.50 -8.11
N PRO A 92 10.62 -2.70 -9.16
CA PRO A 92 11.64 -3.74 -9.15
C PRO A 92 12.61 -3.63 -7.98
N GLY A 93 13.07 -2.41 -7.66
CA GLY A 93 13.95 -2.17 -6.52
C GLY A 93 13.28 -2.50 -5.19
N VAL A 94 12.07 -2.01 -4.98
CA VAL A 94 11.31 -2.24 -3.74
C VAL A 94 10.96 -3.72 -3.55
N ILE A 95 10.56 -4.42 -4.62
CA ILE A 95 10.30 -5.87 -4.57
C ILE A 95 11.57 -6.62 -4.18
N HIS A 96 12.71 -6.26 -4.79
CA HIS A 96 14.01 -6.86 -4.48
C HIS A 96 14.35 -6.70 -2.99
N ASP A 97 14.20 -5.48 -2.45
CA ASP A 97 14.48 -5.19 -1.04
C ASP A 97 13.57 -5.96 -0.08
N ILE A 98 12.27 -6.04 -0.41
CA ILE A 98 11.32 -6.85 0.35
C ILE A 98 11.75 -8.31 0.32
N GLN A 99 12.07 -8.87 -0.86
CA GLN A 99 12.45 -10.29 -1.00
C GLN A 99 13.75 -10.61 -0.27
N ASN A 100 14.75 -9.72 -0.31
CA ASN A 100 16.00 -9.87 0.44
C ASN A 100 15.73 -9.90 1.94
N THR A 101 14.99 -8.91 2.46
CA THR A 101 14.64 -8.84 3.88
C THR A 101 13.86 -10.08 4.35
N LEU A 102 12.91 -10.56 3.54
CA LEU A 102 12.18 -11.78 3.83
C LEU A 102 13.09 -13.01 3.84
N SER A 103 13.99 -13.12 2.85
CA SER A 103 14.92 -14.24 2.71
C SER A 103 15.87 -14.38 3.89
N GLU A 104 16.40 -13.28 4.41
CA GLU A 104 17.26 -13.25 5.62
C GLU A 104 16.57 -13.83 6.85
N HIS A 105 15.23 -13.84 6.87
CA HIS A 105 14.41 -14.37 7.95
C HIS A 105 13.72 -15.71 7.60
N GLY A 106 14.17 -16.38 6.53
CA GLY A 106 13.66 -17.67 6.11
C GLY A 106 12.29 -17.67 5.45
N PHE A 107 11.83 -16.51 4.93
CA PHE A 107 10.61 -16.39 4.16
C PHE A 107 10.89 -16.19 2.67
N THR A 108 9.92 -16.56 1.83
CA THR A 108 9.94 -16.33 0.38
C THR A 108 8.86 -15.33 0.01
N GLY A 109 9.21 -14.28 -0.73
CA GLY A 109 8.28 -13.30 -1.27
C GLY A 109 7.68 -13.77 -2.59
N GLN A 110 6.35 -13.96 -2.65
CA GLN A 110 5.62 -14.25 -3.89
C GLN A 110 4.91 -13.00 -4.38
N VAL A 111 5.27 -12.54 -5.58
CA VAL A 111 4.72 -11.33 -6.18
C VAL A 111 3.39 -11.63 -6.89
N PHE A 112 2.43 -10.73 -6.70
CA PHE A 112 1.13 -10.69 -7.36
C PHE A 112 0.92 -9.29 -7.93
N THR A 113 0.83 -9.18 -9.24
CA THR A 113 0.66 -7.89 -9.93
C THR A 113 -0.82 -7.58 -10.10
N THR A 114 -1.25 -6.44 -9.58
CA THR A 114 -2.65 -5.99 -9.62
C THR A 114 -2.97 -5.10 -10.81
N GLY A 115 -1.97 -4.44 -11.40
CA GLY A 115 -2.17 -3.42 -12.45
C GLY A 115 -3.02 -2.24 -11.97
N ASN A 116 -3.01 -1.94 -10.65
CA ASN A 116 -3.91 -0.97 -10.01
C ASN A 116 -5.40 -1.20 -10.35
N SER A 117 -5.78 -2.47 -10.59
CA SER A 117 -7.13 -2.89 -10.96
C SER A 117 -7.86 -3.53 -9.78
N ILE A 118 -8.97 -2.95 -9.35
CA ILE A 118 -9.84 -3.47 -8.28
C ILE A 118 -10.33 -4.90 -8.61
N SER A 119 -10.62 -5.19 -9.87
CA SER A 119 -11.06 -6.53 -10.29
C SER A 119 -9.92 -7.55 -10.17
N ARG A 120 -8.72 -7.18 -10.58
CA ARG A 120 -7.55 -8.05 -10.46
C ARG A 120 -7.14 -8.26 -9.01
N GLU A 121 -7.17 -7.21 -8.20
CA GLU A 121 -6.99 -7.33 -6.74
C GLU A 121 -7.99 -8.33 -6.15
N ARG A 122 -9.28 -8.26 -6.54
CA ARG A 122 -10.31 -9.19 -6.08
C ARG A 122 -9.99 -10.64 -6.42
N GLU A 123 -9.57 -10.91 -7.65
CA GLU A 123 -9.20 -12.26 -8.10
C GLU A 123 -8.06 -12.83 -7.25
N ILE A 124 -7.00 -12.04 -7.02
CA ILE A 124 -5.86 -12.42 -6.19
C ILE A 124 -6.30 -12.69 -4.76
N LEU A 125 -7.08 -11.81 -4.15
CA LEU A 125 -7.56 -11.98 -2.78
C LEU A 125 -8.47 -13.22 -2.63
N LEU A 126 -9.31 -13.53 -3.63
CA LEU A 126 -10.11 -14.76 -3.65
C LEU A 126 -9.25 -16.02 -3.77
N GLN A 127 -8.18 -15.98 -4.56
CA GLN A 127 -7.19 -17.05 -4.63
C GLN A 127 -6.49 -17.25 -3.28
N LEU A 128 -6.03 -16.17 -2.65
CA LEU A 128 -5.39 -16.20 -1.33
C LEU A 128 -6.34 -16.67 -0.22
N LEU A 129 -7.63 -16.43 -0.34
CA LEU A 129 -8.62 -16.95 0.61
C LEU A 129 -8.79 -18.47 0.56
N LYS A 130 -8.51 -19.10 -0.58
CA LYS A 130 -8.49 -20.57 -0.72
C LYS A 130 -7.27 -21.17 -0.05
N ASN A 131 -6.11 -20.55 -0.24
CA ASN A 131 -4.83 -20.95 0.33
C ASN A 131 -4.18 -19.75 1.04
N PRO A 132 -4.59 -19.45 2.28
CA PRO A 132 -4.13 -18.25 2.97
C PRO A 132 -2.63 -18.29 3.27
N LEU A 133 -1.94 -17.18 2.98
CA LEU A 133 -0.55 -16.96 3.35
C LEU A 133 -0.47 -16.42 4.78
N ARG A 134 0.68 -16.60 5.43
CA ARG A 134 0.93 -16.07 6.78
C ARG A 134 0.92 -14.55 6.83
N GLY A 135 1.41 -13.91 5.77
CA GLY A 135 1.45 -12.48 5.66
C GLY A 135 1.32 -11.99 4.21
N ILE A 136 0.92 -10.74 4.07
CA ILE A 136 0.80 -10.03 2.80
C ILE A 136 1.35 -8.62 3.02
N ILE A 137 2.24 -8.19 2.13
CA ILE A 137 2.59 -6.78 1.92
C ILE A 137 1.77 -6.32 0.72
N ALA A 138 0.93 -5.30 0.86
CA ALA A 138 -0.02 -4.91 -0.18
C ALA A 138 0.00 -3.42 -0.47
N GLU A 139 0.14 -3.07 -1.73
CA GLU A 139 -0.25 -1.77 -2.25
C GLU A 139 -1.74 -1.80 -2.59
N GLY A 140 -2.51 -0.87 -2.03
CA GLY A 140 -3.96 -0.80 -2.26
C GLY A 140 -4.30 -0.21 -3.63
N CYS A 141 -5.17 -0.87 -4.38
CA CYS A 141 -5.63 -0.38 -5.68
C CYS A 141 -6.56 0.82 -5.52
N LYS A 142 -6.33 1.87 -6.32
CA LYS A 142 -7.15 3.10 -6.35
C LYS A 142 -7.50 3.58 -4.95
N SER A 143 -6.48 3.76 -4.14
CA SER A 143 -6.56 3.88 -2.69
C SER A 143 -7.31 5.12 -2.19
N ALA A 144 -7.49 6.14 -3.03
CA ALA A 144 -8.32 7.31 -2.73
C ALA A 144 -9.83 7.03 -2.86
N LEU A 145 -10.22 5.92 -3.49
CA LEU A 145 -11.61 5.58 -3.72
C LEU A 145 -12.09 4.47 -2.76
N PRO A 146 -13.40 4.42 -2.45
CA PRO A 146 -13.95 3.29 -1.69
C PRO A 146 -13.67 1.95 -2.38
N ASN A 147 -12.96 1.05 -1.70
CA ASN A 147 -12.61 -0.25 -2.27
C ASN A 147 -13.64 -1.32 -1.92
N PRO A 148 -14.28 -1.98 -2.91
CA PRO A 148 -15.27 -3.02 -2.68
C PRO A 148 -14.67 -4.35 -2.18
N ASN A 149 -13.35 -4.49 -2.13
CA ASN A 149 -12.65 -5.71 -1.71
C ASN A 149 -12.29 -5.75 -0.22
N LEU A 150 -12.69 -4.75 0.58
CA LEU A 150 -12.35 -4.67 2.01
C LEU A 150 -12.88 -5.87 2.80
N ASP A 151 -13.97 -6.50 2.37
CA ASP A 151 -14.49 -7.72 2.99
C ASP A 151 -13.53 -8.90 2.84
N LEU A 152 -12.80 -9.00 1.70
CA LEU A 152 -11.83 -10.06 1.45
C LEU A 152 -10.59 -9.88 2.31
N TYR A 153 -10.08 -8.66 2.46
CA TYR A 153 -8.99 -8.34 3.39
C TYR A 153 -9.38 -8.71 4.83
N ARG A 154 -10.59 -8.31 5.28
CA ARG A 154 -11.08 -8.69 6.63
C ARG A 154 -11.17 -10.21 6.82
N ARG A 155 -11.56 -10.94 5.78
CA ARG A 155 -11.62 -12.41 5.81
C ARG A 155 -10.22 -13.03 5.89
N LEU A 156 -9.22 -12.49 5.19
CA LEU A 156 -7.82 -12.93 5.29
C LEU A 156 -7.28 -12.68 6.70
N VAL A 157 -7.50 -11.49 7.27
CA VAL A 157 -7.12 -11.19 8.66
C VAL A 157 -7.78 -12.15 9.65
N LYS A 158 -9.08 -12.46 9.49
CA LYS A 158 -9.77 -13.45 10.33
C LYS A 158 -9.19 -14.85 10.21
N LYS A 159 -8.60 -15.20 9.07
CA LYS A 159 -7.87 -16.45 8.87
C LYS A 159 -6.43 -16.42 9.40
N GLY A 160 -6.02 -15.33 10.06
CA GLY A 160 -4.70 -15.17 10.68
C GLY A 160 -3.61 -14.61 9.77
N CYS A 161 -3.95 -14.20 8.54
CA CYS A 161 -3.02 -13.52 7.66
C CYS A 161 -2.66 -12.13 8.22
N GLN A 162 -1.36 -11.85 8.36
CA GLN A 162 -0.88 -10.53 8.77
C GLN A 162 -0.75 -9.63 7.54
N ILE A 163 -1.35 -8.43 7.59
CA ILE A 163 -1.31 -7.49 6.47
C ILE A 163 -0.53 -6.24 6.86
N VAL A 164 0.41 -5.85 6.01
CA VAL A 164 1.14 -4.59 6.03
C VAL A 164 0.89 -3.90 4.70
N PHE A 165 0.38 -2.70 4.73
CA PHE A 165 0.22 -1.90 3.52
C PHE A 165 1.52 -1.17 3.16
N LEU A 166 1.77 -1.01 1.86
CA LEU A 166 2.91 -0.31 1.30
C LEU A 166 2.42 0.86 0.44
N TYR A 167 3.06 2.04 0.58
CA TYR A 167 2.74 3.31 -0.09
C TYR A 167 1.40 3.94 0.27
N ASN A 168 0.39 3.15 0.52
CA ASN A 168 -0.95 3.60 0.87
C ASN A 168 -1.63 2.59 1.81
N TYR A 169 -2.84 2.86 2.23
CA TYR A 169 -3.64 1.93 3.03
C TYR A 169 -5.14 2.25 2.91
N TYR A 170 -5.98 1.33 3.38
CA TYR A 170 -7.41 1.57 3.47
C TYR A 170 -7.81 1.89 4.92
N PRO A 171 -8.19 3.14 5.24
CA PRO A 171 -8.54 3.56 6.61
C PRO A 171 -9.63 2.71 7.25
N ALA A 172 -10.53 2.13 6.45
CA ALA A 172 -11.60 1.23 6.90
C ALA A 172 -11.13 -0.18 7.34
N LEU A 173 -9.83 -0.50 7.19
CA LEU A 173 -9.22 -1.75 7.67
C LEU A 173 -8.45 -1.49 8.96
N THR A 174 -9.17 -1.49 10.08
CA THR A 174 -8.56 -1.31 11.40
C THR A 174 -7.61 -2.46 11.75
N GLY A 175 -6.47 -2.13 12.39
CA GLY A 175 -5.46 -3.11 12.82
C GLY A 175 -4.48 -3.57 11.74
N CYS A 176 -4.58 -3.07 10.51
CA CYS A 176 -3.53 -3.20 9.52
C CYS A 176 -2.49 -2.08 9.70
N LEU A 177 -1.22 -2.43 9.47
CA LEU A 177 -0.12 -1.49 9.49
C LEU A 177 0.12 -0.95 8.08
N PHE A 178 0.78 0.19 8.00
CA PHE A 178 1.28 0.72 6.73
C PHE A 178 2.73 1.21 6.86
N ILE A 179 3.44 1.13 5.76
CA ILE A 179 4.71 1.80 5.49
C ILE A 179 4.45 2.66 4.25
N LYS A 180 4.47 3.97 4.40
CA LYS A 180 4.18 4.90 3.31
C LYS A 180 5.11 6.10 3.30
N ASP A 181 5.05 6.86 2.24
CA ASP A 181 5.74 8.14 2.11
C ASP A 181 5.05 9.22 2.96
N ASP A 182 5.83 10.15 3.50
CA ASP A 182 5.31 11.41 4.06
C ASP A 182 4.98 12.38 2.91
N ASN A 183 3.88 12.06 2.21
CA ASN A 183 3.45 12.79 1.01
C ASN A 183 3.15 14.26 1.28
N TYR A 184 2.57 14.55 2.44
CA TYR A 184 2.23 15.90 2.86
C TYR A 184 3.50 16.76 2.99
N SER A 185 4.46 16.32 3.82
CA SER A 185 5.73 17.05 4.03
C SER A 185 6.58 17.11 2.75
N GLY A 186 6.51 16.07 1.91
CA GLY A 186 7.17 16.07 0.61
C GLY A 186 6.68 17.20 -0.30
N SER A 187 5.37 17.36 -0.43
CA SER A 187 4.81 18.48 -1.20
C SER A 187 5.16 19.84 -0.58
N ALA A 188 5.10 19.94 0.75
CA ALA A 188 5.49 21.16 1.45
C ALA A 188 6.97 21.52 1.16
N LEU A 189 7.86 20.52 1.08
CA LEU A 189 9.26 20.73 0.77
C LEU A 189 9.46 21.27 -0.65
N LEU A 190 8.76 20.72 -1.65
CA LEU A 190 8.82 21.19 -3.03
C LEU A 190 8.26 22.62 -3.17
N VAL A 191 7.10 22.91 -2.60
CA VAL A 191 6.48 24.24 -2.66
C VAL A 191 7.37 25.28 -2.00
N ARG A 192 7.92 25.01 -0.81
CA ARG A 192 8.84 25.93 -0.12
C ARG A 192 10.12 26.15 -0.94
N HIS A 193 10.63 25.14 -1.59
CA HIS A 193 11.79 25.28 -2.48
C HIS A 193 11.48 26.22 -3.64
N LEU A 194 10.38 26.00 -4.37
CA LEU A 194 10.00 26.86 -5.50
C LEU A 194 9.72 28.30 -5.07
N ALA A 195 9.03 28.48 -3.94
CA ALA A 195 8.78 29.81 -3.38
C ALA A 195 10.09 30.54 -2.99
N ALA A 196 11.07 29.82 -2.44
CA ALA A 196 12.39 30.36 -2.12
C ALA A 196 13.18 30.79 -3.37
N GLN A 197 12.89 30.20 -4.55
CA GLN A 197 13.41 30.62 -5.85
C GLN A 197 12.65 31.82 -6.44
N GLY A 198 11.62 32.34 -5.74
CA GLY A 198 10.86 33.51 -6.16
C GLY A 198 9.60 33.21 -6.97
N HIS A 199 9.22 31.95 -7.11
CA HIS A 199 7.97 31.59 -7.78
C HIS A 199 6.77 31.88 -6.88
N THR A 200 5.81 32.65 -7.38
CA THR A 200 4.55 32.99 -6.70
C THR A 200 3.32 32.37 -7.36
N ALA A 201 3.41 32.03 -8.63
CA ALA A 201 2.37 31.35 -9.40
C ALA A 201 2.81 29.88 -9.61
N ILE A 202 2.48 29.00 -8.67
CA ILE A 202 2.88 27.60 -8.66
C ILE A 202 1.66 26.73 -8.96
N GLY A 203 1.72 25.95 -10.03
CA GLY A 203 0.72 24.95 -10.38
C GLY A 203 1.04 23.56 -9.81
N GLY A 204 0.08 22.65 -9.88
CA GLY A 204 0.24 21.28 -9.42
C GLY A 204 -0.47 20.27 -10.29
N ILE A 205 0.15 19.11 -10.53
CA ILE A 205 -0.45 17.97 -11.23
C ILE A 205 -0.49 16.78 -10.29
N PHE A 206 -1.69 16.28 -9.96
CA PHE A 206 -1.90 15.23 -8.97
C PHE A 206 -2.73 14.07 -9.51
N LYS A 207 -2.54 12.89 -8.93
CA LYS A 207 -3.30 11.69 -9.28
C LYS A 207 -4.54 11.56 -8.39
N SER A 208 -5.72 11.53 -9.00
CA SER A 208 -7.01 11.63 -8.31
C SER A 208 -7.48 10.33 -7.67
N ASP A 209 -7.05 9.18 -8.16
CA ASP A 209 -7.49 7.87 -7.67
C ASP A 209 -6.50 7.17 -6.73
N ASP A 210 -5.41 7.86 -6.33
CA ASP A 210 -4.44 7.41 -5.33
C ASP A 210 -4.41 8.30 -4.10
N MET A 211 -4.36 7.71 -2.90
CA MET A 211 -4.25 8.44 -1.64
C MET A 211 -2.97 9.32 -1.60
N GLN A 212 -1.86 8.83 -2.18
CA GLN A 212 -0.64 9.61 -2.32
C GLN A 212 -0.88 10.94 -3.06
N GLY A 213 -1.68 10.92 -4.14
CA GLY A 213 -2.03 12.14 -4.87
C GLY A 213 -2.85 13.11 -4.05
N ILE A 214 -3.79 12.62 -3.27
CA ILE A 214 -4.62 13.44 -2.36
C ILE A 214 -3.75 14.05 -1.24
N GLU A 215 -2.88 13.27 -0.63
CA GLU A 215 -1.98 13.76 0.44
C GLU A 215 -0.94 14.76 -0.11
N ARG A 216 -0.40 14.52 -1.32
CA ARG A 216 0.50 15.46 -2.01
C ARG A 216 -0.22 16.77 -2.33
N TYR A 217 -1.45 16.71 -2.84
CA TYR A 217 -2.30 17.88 -3.06
C TYR A 217 -2.55 18.65 -1.78
N GLN A 218 -2.89 17.96 -0.68
CA GLN A 218 -3.12 18.60 0.60
C GLN A 218 -1.90 19.38 1.09
N GLY A 219 -0.71 18.73 1.11
CA GLY A 219 0.54 19.38 1.50
C GLY A 219 0.90 20.56 0.60
N PHE A 220 0.62 20.46 -0.71
CA PHE A 220 0.80 21.54 -1.67
C PHE A 220 -0.07 22.75 -1.36
N THR A 221 -1.39 22.58 -1.23
CA THR A 221 -2.33 23.69 -1.03
C THR A 221 -2.19 24.33 0.34
N GLU A 222 -1.99 23.55 1.39
CA GLU A 222 -1.78 24.09 2.73
C GLU A 222 -0.48 24.89 2.81
N THR A 223 0.60 24.41 2.15
CA THR A 223 1.88 25.14 2.14
C THR A 223 1.80 26.46 1.34
N LEU A 224 1.10 26.47 0.20
CA LEU A 224 0.85 27.73 -0.52
C LEU A 224 0.12 28.74 0.38
N ARG A 225 -0.90 28.29 1.11
CA ARG A 225 -1.65 29.14 2.06
C ARG A 225 -0.77 29.64 3.19
N ASP A 226 0.07 28.78 3.78
CA ASP A 226 1.00 29.16 4.85
C ASP A 226 2.02 30.22 4.41
N LEU A 227 2.38 30.22 3.11
CA LEU A 227 3.28 31.18 2.50
C LEU A 227 2.54 32.42 1.94
N GLU A 228 1.24 32.53 2.16
CA GLU A 228 0.38 33.59 1.60
C GLU A 228 0.43 33.69 0.07
N LEU A 229 0.69 32.55 -0.60
CA LEU A 229 0.70 32.44 -2.05
C LEU A 229 -0.70 32.09 -2.58
N PRO A 230 -1.03 32.49 -3.82
CA PRO A 230 -2.32 32.18 -4.43
C PRO A 230 -2.56 30.66 -4.54
N VAL A 231 -3.74 30.21 -4.12
CA VAL A 231 -4.26 28.88 -4.37
C VAL A 231 -5.39 29.00 -5.39
N SER A 232 -5.14 28.55 -6.62
CA SER A 232 -6.12 28.63 -7.69
C SER A 232 -6.50 27.24 -8.17
N ASP A 233 -7.78 26.89 -8.11
CA ASP A 233 -8.31 25.63 -8.63
C ASP A 233 -7.99 25.45 -10.12
N HIS A 234 -7.85 26.57 -10.86
CA HIS A 234 -7.50 26.55 -12.27
C HIS A 234 -6.08 26.02 -12.53
N SER A 235 -5.14 26.27 -11.62
CA SER A 235 -3.74 25.83 -11.73
C SER A 235 -3.49 24.45 -11.11
N ILE A 236 -4.54 23.76 -10.67
CA ILE A 236 -4.48 22.41 -10.10
C ILE A 236 -5.07 21.42 -11.09
N CYS A 237 -4.22 20.55 -11.61
CA CYS A 237 -4.55 19.57 -12.60
C CYS A 237 -4.68 18.17 -12.00
N TRP A 238 -5.66 17.42 -12.46
CA TRP A 238 -5.91 16.06 -12.01
C TRP A 238 -5.88 15.08 -13.17
N TYR A 239 -5.28 13.91 -12.94
CA TYR A 239 -5.34 12.78 -13.87
C TYR A 239 -5.65 11.49 -13.09
N GLY A 240 -6.08 10.45 -13.78
CA GLY A 240 -6.38 9.16 -13.17
C GLY A 240 -5.51 8.02 -13.71
N SER A 241 -5.64 6.83 -13.14
CA SER A 241 -4.93 5.63 -13.59
C SER A 241 -5.14 5.33 -15.07
N ARG A 242 -6.32 5.68 -15.63
CA ARG A 242 -6.60 5.49 -17.07
C ARG A 242 -5.78 6.41 -17.97
N ASP A 243 -5.55 7.65 -17.53
CA ASP A 243 -4.72 8.61 -18.28
C ASP A 243 -3.27 8.19 -18.23
N LEU A 244 -2.78 7.73 -17.07
CA LEU A 244 -1.44 7.17 -16.92
C LEU A 244 -1.24 5.93 -17.83
N ASP A 245 -2.20 5.04 -17.89
CA ASP A 245 -2.15 3.84 -18.75
C ASP A 245 -2.04 4.23 -20.23
N ARG A 246 -2.84 5.21 -20.68
CA ARG A 246 -2.74 5.75 -22.05
C ARG A 246 -1.40 6.41 -22.32
N LEU A 247 -0.85 7.14 -21.35
CA LEU A 247 0.46 7.78 -21.45
C LEU A 247 1.57 6.73 -21.62
N LEU A 248 1.62 5.73 -20.75
CA LEU A 248 2.72 4.75 -20.72
C LEU A 248 2.65 3.76 -21.90
N HIS A 249 1.48 3.24 -22.21
CA HIS A 249 1.31 2.20 -23.22
C HIS A 249 0.86 2.76 -24.58
N GLY A 250 0.10 3.84 -24.60
CA GLY A 250 -0.40 4.49 -25.81
C GLY A 250 0.45 5.67 -26.30
N LYS A 251 1.40 6.14 -25.48
CA LYS A 251 2.15 7.40 -25.70
C LYS A 251 1.23 8.60 -25.94
N ASP A 252 0.05 8.58 -25.35
CA ASP A 252 -0.96 9.62 -25.47
C ASP A 252 -0.73 10.70 -24.41
N THR A 253 -0.16 11.83 -24.83
CA THR A 253 0.15 12.99 -24.00
C THR A 253 -0.94 14.07 -24.03
N GLN A 254 -2.08 13.81 -24.66
CA GLN A 254 -3.10 14.82 -24.92
C GLN A 254 -3.58 15.54 -23.65
N PHE A 255 -3.77 14.82 -22.55
CA PHE A 255 -4.18 15.43 -21.30
C PHE A 255 -3.13 16.40 -20.73
N LEU A 256 -1.82 16.13 -20.92
CA LEU A 256 -0.75 17.05 -20.52
C LEU A 256 -0.73 18.30 -21.40
N LYS A 257 -0.96 18.15 -22.72
CA LYS A 257 -1.08 19.30 -23.64
C LYS A 257 -2.22 20.23 -23.24
N GLU A 258 -3.36 19.68 -22.90
CA GLU A 258 -4.51 20.44 -22.41
C GLU A 258 -4.18 21.15 -21.09
N MET A 259 -3.52 20.48 -20.14
CA MET A 259 -3.07 21.10 -18.89
C MET A 259 -2.11 22.25 -19.12
N VAL A 260 -1.13 22.10 -20.03
CA VAL A 260 -0.18 23.16 -20.38
C VAL A 260 -0.91 24.36 -20.98
N ALA A 261 -1.80 24.14 -21.94
CA ALA A 261 -2.47 25.20 -22.68
C ALA A 261 -3.50 25.97 -21.81
N GLU A 262 -4.23 25.24 -20.98
CA GLU A 262 -5.39 25.81 -20.26
C GLU A 262 -5.02 26.20 -18.83
N SER A 263 -4.42 25.29 -18.06
CA SER A 263 -4.30 25.44 -16.61
C SER A 263 -2.94 25.97 -16.14
N LEU A 264 -1.86 25.58 -16.80
CA LEU A 264 -0.51 25.94 -16.39
C LEU A 264 0.04 27.21 -17.07
N SER A 265 -0.69 27.77 -18.04
CA SER A 265 -0.24 28.93 -18.83
C SER A 265 0.07 30.18 -17.99
N SER A 266 -0.53 30.34 -16.84
CA SER A 266 -0.28 31.45 -15.89
C SER A 266 0.74 31.12 -14.81
N CYS A 267 1.25 29.91 -14.75
CA CYS A 267 2.20 29.47 -13.75
C CYS A 267 3.64 29.72 -14.18
N THR A 268 4.53 29.91 -13.21
CA THR A 268 5.99 29.97 -13.42
C THR A 268 6.73 28.75 -12.86
N ALA A 269 6.02 27.92 -12.12
CA ALA A 269 6.53 26.65 -11.60
C ALA A 269 5.41 25.63 -11.47
N VAL A 270 5.75 24.34 -11.50
CA VAL A 270 4.79 23.25 -11.34
C VAL A 270 5.38 22.12 -10.47
N VAL A 271 4.55 21.61 -9.56
CA VAL A 271 4.83 20.39 -8.79
C VAL A 271 4.09 19.24 -9.46
N CYS A 272 4.83 18.26 -9.94
CA CYS A 272 4.29 17.04 -10.55
C CYS A 272 4.13 15.92 -9.51
N TYR A 273 3.07 15.13 -9.66
CA TYR A 273 2.81 13.95 -8.83
C TYR A 273 4.03 13.04 -8.69
N ASN A 274 4.73 12.79 -9.80
CA ASN A 274 5.99 12.05 -9.81
C ASN A 274 6.84 12.42 -11.03
N ASP A 275 8.02 11.85 -11.12
CA ASP A 275 8.96 12.14 -12.20
C ASP A 275 8.58 11.52 -13.56
N ILE A 276 7.69 10.53 -13.62
CA ILE A 276 7.09 10.09 -14.89
C ILE A 276 6.28 11.25 -15.50
N ILE A 277 5.38 11.84 -14.71
CA ILE A 277 4.58 12.98 -15.19
C ILE A 277 5.47 14.17 -15.54
N ALA A 278 6.49 14.45 -14.72
CA ALA A 278 7.44 15.52 -15.01
C ALA A 278 8.21 15.30 -16.32
N TYR A 279 8.63 14.05 -16.58
CA TYR A 279 9.34 13.67 -17.79
C TYR A 279 8.53 14.03 -19.05
N TYR A 280 7.28 13.58 -19.14
CA TYR A 280 6.43 13.88 -20.30
C TYR A 280 5.97 15.34 -20.32
N LEU A 281 5.80 15.98 -19.16
CA LEU A 281 5.45 17.40 -19.09
C LEU A 281 6.57 18.30 -19.61
N VAL A 282 7.84 18.00 -19.33
CA VAL A 282 9.00 18.72 -19.85
C VAL A 282 8.98 18.71 -21.38
N ASP A 283 8.73 17.56 -21.99
CA ASP A 283 8.63 17.45 -23.46
C ASP A 283 7.47 18.29 -24.01
N GLU A 284 6.31 18.30 -23.36
CA GLU A 284 5.16 19.09 -23.79
C GLU A 284 5.36 20.61 -23.60
N LEU A 285 5.99 21.03 -22.51
CA LEU A 285 6.32 22.44 -22.26
C LEU A 285 7.32 22.95 -23.32
N GLN A 286 8.38 22.18 -23.61
CA GLN A 286 9.35 22.55 -24.65
C GLN A 286 8.69 22.60 -26.04
N SER A 287 7.81 21.66 -26.36
CA SER A 287 7.04 21.63 -27.60
C SER A 287 6.10 22.84 -27.73
N ALA A 288 5.60 23.36 -26.61
CA ALA A 288 4.77 24.56 -26.52
C ALA A 288 5.61 25.86 -26.52
N GLY A 289 6.95 25.76 -26.56
CA GLY A 289 7.86 26.91 -26.68
C GLY A 289 8.35 27.49 -25.36
N TYR A 290 8.11 26.84 -24.22
CA TYR A 290 8.62 27.26 -22.91
C TYR A 290 10.13 26.98 -22.81
N ARG A 291 10.87 27.94 -22.28
CA ARG A 291 12.26 27.76 -21.84
C ARG A 291 12.23 27.26 -20.40
N LEU A 292 12.95 26.20 -20.11
CA LEU A 292 13.01 25.59 -18.80
C LEU A 292 14.44 25.71 -18.23
N PRO A 293 14.61 26.20 -17.00
CA PRO A 293 13.58 26.56 -16.02
C PRO A 293 13.07 28.02 -16.09
N GLU A 294 13.54 28.86 -17.04
CA GLU A 294 13.35 30.32 -17.05
C GLU A 294 11.87 30.73 -17.11
N ASP A 295 11.07 30.07 -17.98
CA ASP A 295 9.65 30.38 -18.15
C ASP A 295 8.79 29.48 -17.22
N MET A 296 9.26 28.25 -16.96
CA MET A 296 8.56 27.28 -16.11
C MET A 296 9.56 26.37 -15.39
N ALA A 297 9.60 26.43 -14.06
CA ALA A 297 10.34 25.48 -13.24
C ALA A 297 9.51 24.21 -12.98
N VAL A 298 10.15 23.04 -12.96
CA VAL A 298 9.49 21.73 -12.75
C VAL A 298 10.11 20.99 -11.59
N ALA A 299 9.27 20.54 -10.64
CA ALA A 299 9.71 19.72 -9.51
C ALA A 299 8.80 18.50 -9.34
N ALA A 300 9.33 17.36 -8.86
CA ALA A 300 8.63 16.11 -8.82
C ALA A 300 9.01 15.23 -7.61
N PHE A 301 8.45 14.03 -7.55
CA PHE A 301 8.75 12.99 -6.58
C PHE A 301 9.43 11.79 -7.24
N ASP A 302 10.02 10.92 -6.42
CA ASP A 302 10.43 9.53 -6.61
C ASP A 302 11.87 9.33 -7.11
N HIS A 303 12.52 10.31 -7.74
CA HIS A 303 13.94 10.30 -8.12
C HIS A 303 14.37 9.02 -8.89
N THR A 304 13.62 8.63 -9.90
CA THR A 304 13.97 7.50 -10.76
C THR A 304 14.83 7.95 -11.96
N TYR A 305 15.10 7.02 -12.86
CA TYR A 305 15.80 7.34 -14.12
C TYR A 305 15.08 8.39 -14.96
N PHE A 306 13.76 8.52 -14.85
CA PHE A 306 12.98 9.53 -15.56
C PHE A 306 13.44 10.95 -15.21
N SER A 307 13.78 11.21 -13.96
CA SER A 307 14.26 12.54 -13.54
C SER A 307 15.63 12.94 -14.10
N SER A 308 16.30 12.06 -14.83
CA SER A 308 17.63 12.30 -15.43
C SER A 308 17.70 11.88 -16.90
N SER A 309 16.59 11.48 -17.52
CA SER A 309 16.54 10.92 -18.87
C SER A 309 16.28 11.96 -19.96
N ASN A 310 15.77 13.14 -19.60
CA ASN A 310 15.53 14.23 -20.51
C ASN A 310 16.77 15.13 -20.69
N ILE A 311 16.69 16.05 -21.65
CA ILE A 311 17.69 17.10 -21.87
C ILE A 311 17.86 17.95 -20.60
N LEU A 312 16.79 18.09 -19.80
CA LEU A 312 16.77 18.82 -18.53
C LEU A 312 16.60 17.85 -17.37
N ALA A 313 17.52 17.84 -16.42
CA ALA A 313 17.40 17.05 -15.21
C ALA A 313 16.40 17.68 -14.24
N VAL A 314 15.42 16.89 -13.76
CA VAL A 314 14.31 17.37 -12.94
C VAL A 314 14.65 17.31 -11.44
N THR A 315 14.48 18.44 -10.75
CA THR A 315 14.54 18.51 -9.27
C THR A 315 13.46 17.61 -8.69
N THR A 316 13.84 16.72 -7.75
CA THR A 316 12.93 15.69 -7.27
C THR A 316 13.22 15.29 -5.83
N LEU A 317 12.28 14.58 -5.23
CA LEU A 317 12.42 14.00 -3.90
C LEU A 317 12.80 12.52 -3.97
N SER A 318 13.65 12.07 -3.06
CA SER A 318 14.01 10.66 -2.89
C SER A 318 13.95 10.22 -1.44
N HIS A 319 13.92 8.91 -1.22
CA HIS A 319 14.20 8.27 0.06
C HIS A 319 15.65 7.81 0.16
N ASP A 320 16.05 7.33 1.33
CA ASP A 320 17.29 6.57 1.46
C ASP A 320 17.20 5.29 0.62
N PRO A 321 18.28 4.86 -0.02
CA PRO A 321 18.29 3.61 -0.77
C PRO A 321 17.78 2.44 0.07
N HIS A 322 16.97 1.58 -0.54
CA HIS A 322 16.42 0.36 0.07
C HIS A 322 15.44 0.55 1.24
N GLU A 323 15.13 1.79 1.64
CA GLU A 323 14.40 2.07 2.88
C GLU A 323 12.97 1.50 2.88
N MET A 324 12.20 1.75 1.83
CA MET A 324 10.78 1.38 1.76
C MET A 324 10.57 -0.14 1.77
N GLY A 325 11.29 -0.86 0.92
CA GLY A 325 11.19 -2.31 0.83
C GLY A 325 11.64 -3.01 2.10
N THR A 326 12.78 -2.57 2.67
CA THR A 326 13.32 -3.11 3.92
C THR A 326 12.33 -2.91 5.08
N LYS A 327 11.82 -1.68 5.27
CA LYS A 327 10.82 -1.39 6.32
C LYS A 327 9.56 -2.24 6.18
N ALA A 328 9.06 -2.44 4.95
CA ALA A 328 7.88 -3.26 4.70
C ALA A 328 8.12 -4.74 5.04
N GLY A 329 9.28 -5.29 4.63
CA GLY A 329 9.71 -6.65 4.97
C GLY A 329 9.86 -6.84 6.49
N GLU A 330 10.57 -5.95 7.16
CA GLU A 330 10.71 -5.99 8.62
C GLU A 330 9.37 -5.89 9.36
N ALA A 331 8.46 -5.01 8.90
CA ALA A 331 7.18 -4.81 9.55
C ALA A 331 6.33 -6.09 9.52
N VAL A 332 6.27 -6.81 8.39
CA VAL A 332 5.53 -8.06 8.32
C VAL A 332 6.18 -9.15 9.15
N ILE A 333 7.53 -9.24 9.19
CA ILE A 333 8.26 -10.21 10.02
C ILE A 333 8.01 -9.96 11.51
N LYS A 334 8.15 -8.71 11.98
CA LYS A 334 7.85 -8.32 13.38
C LYS A 334 6.41 -8.68 13.75
N LYS A 335 5.47 -8.39 12.87
CA LYS A 335 4.05 -8.73 13.07
C LYS A 335 3.80 -10.23 13.16
N LEU A 336 4.45 -11.03 12.33
CA LEU A 336 4.40 -12.50 12.35
C LEU A 336 5.02 -13.10 13.62
N SER A 337 6.06 -12.45 14.14
CA SER A 337 6.76 -12.86 15.37
C SER A 337 6.06 -12.36 16.64
N GLY A 338 4.97 -11.60 16.54
CA GLY A 338 4.29 -10.99 17.68
C GLY A 338 5.09 -9.88 18.37
N LEU A 339 6.09 -9.34 17.71
CA LEU A 339 6.89 -8.23 18.21
C LEU A 339 6.15 -6.90 18.03
N PRO A 340 6.41 -5.91 18.89
CA PRO A 340 5.85 -4.57 18.72
C PRO A 340 6.28 -3.96 17.39
N VAL A 341 5.30 -3.46 16.64
CA VAL A 341 5.50 -2.75 15.38
C VAL A 341 4.36 -1.76 15.16
N SER A 342 4.69 -0.59 14.64
CA SER A 342 3.74 0.48 14.32
C SER A 342 3.83 0.86 12.86
N SER A 343 2.79 1.53 12.35
CA SER A 343 2.83 2.18 11.04
C SER A 343 3.90 3.26 10.99
N GLN A 344 4.51 3.44 9.83
CA GLN A 344 5.62 4.38 9.62
C GLN A 344 5.40 5.20 8.37
N GLU A 345 5.84 6.45 8.43
CA GLU A 345 5.98 7.33 7.28
C GLU A 345 7.47 7.58 7.01
N THR A 346 7.86 7.51 5.76
CA THR A 346 9.25 7.68 5.32
C THR A 346 9.44 9.10 4.80
N ARG A 347 10.44 9.80 5.34
CA ARG A 347 10.72 11.20 5.00
C ARG A 347 11.40 11.32 3.64
N TRP A 348 11.11 12.39 2.95
CA TRP A 348 11.70 12.76 1.69
C TRP A 348 12.99 13.59 1.87
N LYS A 349 13.89 13.45 0.90
CA LYS A 349 15.10 14.26 0.72
C LYS A 349 15.02 14.98 -0.62
N LEU A 350 15.31 16.29 -0.63
CA LEU A 350 15.30 17.09 -1.83
C LEU A 350 16.62 16.93 -2.60
N ASN A 351 16.51 16.60 -3.87
CA ASN A 351 17.63 16.51 -4.82
C ASN A 351 17.46 17.62 -5.86
N LEU A 352 18.25 18.67 -5.71
CA LEU A 352 18.25 19.82 -6.58
C LEU A 352 18.90 19.50 -7.92
N LYS A 353 18.24 19.89 -9.01
CA LYS A 353 18.72 19.74 -10.38
C LYS A 353 18.34 20.96 -11.23
N GLU A 354 18.70 20.92 -12.50
CA GLU A 354 18.61 22.02 -13.46
C GLU A 354 17.19 22.61 -13.58
N SER A 355 16.14 21.80 -13.50
CA SER A 355 14.75 22.22 -13.74
C SER A 355 14.19 23.24 -12.75
N THR A 356 14.92 23.57 -11.69
CA THR A 356 14.55 24.63 -10.74
C THR A 356 15.71 25.58 -10.42
N GLN A 357 16.87 25.44 -11.09
CA GLN A 357 18.04 26.29 -10.89
C GLN A 357 18.15 27.27 -12.06
N THR A 358 17.83 28.53 -11.83
CA THR A 358 18.14 29.60 -12.77
C THR A 358 19.55 30.10 -12.46
N ASP A 359 20.41 30.17 -13.47
CA ASP A 359 21.63 30.95 -13.39
C ASP A 359 21.27 32.44 -13.23
N ARG A 360 21.12 32.88 -11.98
CA ARG A 360 20.96 34.29 -11.62
C ARG A 360 22.27 34.83 -11.10
#